data_0bf19a44d1b0e77c6db7e67b6ba6d717
#
_entry.id   0bf19a44d1b0e77c6db7e67b6ba6d717
#
_cell.length_a   1.000
_cell.length_b   1.000
_cell.length_c   1.000
_cell.angle_alpha   90.00
_cell.angle_beta   90.00
_cell.angle_gamma   90.00
#
_symmetry.space_group_name_H-M   'P 1'
#
loop_
_entity.id
_entity.type
_entity.pdbx_description
1 polymer ?
#
loop_
_entity_poly.entity_id
_entity_poly.type
_entity_poly.pdbx_seq_one_letter_code
_entity_poly.pdbx_strand_id
1 'polypeptide(L)'
;MTLPPATEAQIETQVRDLFIRAGWYSDLKTDAALVIRGQSRGRARGSLPLGFPDRVFLLGLPGFSVGLAALVELKTATGETRDSQIACHATLHTVYQLKAHIVRTPEDALHLIAEGRRLKALLKVQS
;
A
#
# COMPACT_ATOMS: atom_id res chain seq x y z
N MET A 1 9.84 -16.39 27.48
CA MET A 1 9.48 -17.03 26.19
C MET A 1 9.14 -15.95 25.19
N THR A 2 9.84 -15.95 24.06
CA THR A 2 9.55 -14.99 23.00
C THR A 2 8.48 -15.54 22.07
N LEU A 3 7.55 -14.67 21.66
CA LEU A 3 6.55 -15.05 20.67
C LEU A 3 7.22 -15.20 19.30
N PRO A 4 6.71 -16.13 18.47
CA PRO A 4 7.23 -16.21 17.10
C PRO A 4 6.94 -14.92 16.33
N PRO A 5 7.77 -14.57 15.34
CA PRO A 5 7.52 -13.39 14.52
C PRO A 5 6.18 -13.50 13.81
N ALA A 6 5.52 -12.37 13.60
CA ALA A 6 4.27 -12.32 12.86
C ALA A 6 4.48 -12.75 11.41
N THR A 7 3.56 -13.54 10.88
CA THR A 7 3.56 -13.90 9.47
C THR A 7 3.08 -12.72 8.63
N GLU A 8 3.35 -12.76 7.33
CA GLU A 8 2.88 -11.73 6.41
C GLU A 8 1.35 -11.62 6.44
N ALA A 9 0.64 -12.76 6.51
CA ALA A 9 -0.83 -12.77 6.61
C ALA A 9 -1.32 -12.09 7.89
N GLN A 10 -0.63 -12.31 9.01
CA GLN A 10 -0.99 -11.67 10.28
C GLN A 10 -0.76 -10.15 10.21
N ILE A 11 0.34 -9.74 9.61
CA ILE A 11 0.65 -8.32 9.42
C ILE A 11 -0.40 -7.69 8.52
N GLU A 12 -0.76 -8.35 7.40
CA GLU A 12 -1.80 -7.87 6.49
C GLU A 12 -3.12 -7.62 7.22
N THR A 13 -3.56 -8.56 8.04
CA THR A 13 -4.80 -8.43 8.79
C THR A 13 -4.75 -7.24 9.75
N GLN A 14 -3.66 -7.11 10.49
CA GLN A 14 -3.49 -6.02 11.45
C GLN A 14 -3.46 -4.66 10.76
N VAL A 15 -2.71 -4.55 9.68
CA VAL A 15 -2.58 -3.30 8.93
C VAL A 15 -3.92 -2.91 8.30
N ARG A 16 -4.59 -3.87 7.67
CA ARG A 16 -5.90 -3.65 7.06
C ARG A 16 -6.90 -3.13 8.10
N ASP A 17 -6.96 -3.76 9.27
CA ASP A 17 -7.89 -3.35 10.31
C ASP A 17 -7.62 -1.92 10.78
N LEU A 18 -6.36 -1.53 10.92
CA LEU A 18 -6.00 -0.17 11.32
C LEU A 18 -6.47 0.86 10.30
N PHE A 19 -6.26 0.59 9.00
CA PHE A 19 -6.72 1.49 7.94
C PHE A 19 -8.24 1.59 7.89
N ILE A 20 -8.94 0.46 8.01
CA ILE A 20 -10.42 0.45 8.02
C ILE A 20 -10.95 1.28 9.18
N ARG A 21 -10.41 1.08 10.38
CA ARG A 21 -10.86 1.83 11.57
C ARG A 21 -10.59 3.31 11.43
N ALA A 22 -9.57 3.69 10.67
CA ALA A 22 -9.25 5.09 10.41
C ALA A 22 -10.07 5.69 9.26
N GLY A 23 -10.97 4.92 8.65
CA GLY A 23 -11.87 5.41 7.61
C GLY A 23 -11.36 5.25 6.19
N TRP A 24 -10.31 4.44 5.99
CA TRP A 24 -9.79 4.19 4.65
C TRP A 24 -10.52 3.02 3.99
N TYR A 25 -10.66 3.10 2.67
CA TYR A 25 -11.13 1.97 1.88
C TYR A 25 -9.96 1.01 1.65
N SER A 26 -10.17 -0.28 1.87
CA SER A 26 -9.07 -1.24 1.93
C SER A 26 -9.24 -2.50 1.07
N ASP A 27 -10.26 -2.56 0.25
CA ASP A 27 -10.53 -3.77 -0.54
C ASP A 27 -9.71 -3.84 -1.83
N LEU A 28 -8.79 -2.90 -2.04
CA LEU A 28 -7.93 -2.91 -3.22
C LEU A 28 -6.66 -3.70 -2.90
N LYS A 29 -6.67 -4.95 -3.31
CA LYS A 29 -5.53 -5.85 -3.20
C LYS A 29 -4.94 -6.08 -4.59
N THR A 30 -3.63 -5.87 -4.71
CA THR A 30 -2.93 -6.14 -5.96
C THR A 30 -2.46 -7.59 -5.92
N ASP A 31 -3.23 -8.48 -6.53
CA ASP A 31 -2.98 -9.92 -6.45
C ASP A 31 -1.85 -10.33 -7.38
N ALA A 32 -0.80 -10.92 -6.81
CA ALA A 32 0.32 -11.46 -7.56
C ALA A 32 -0.13 -12.47 -8.62
N ALA A 33 -1.19 -13.24 -8.35
CA ALA A 33 -1.71 -14.20 -9.30
C ALA A 33 -2.25 -13.53 -10.57
N LEU A 34 -2.85 -12.33 -10.45
CA LEU A 34 -3.30 -11.58 -11.62
C LEU A 34 -2.12 -11.12 -12.46
N VAL A 35 -1.05 -10.67 -11.81
CA VAL A 35 0.17 -10.26 -12.49
C VAL A 35 0.79 -11.44 -13.24
N ILE A 36 0.90 -12.59 -12.58
CA ILE A 36 1.48 -13.80 -13.16
C ILE A 36 0.68 -14.25 -14.39
N ARG A 37 -0.65 -14.25 -14.32
CA ARG A 37 -1.48 -14.61 -15.46
C ARG A 37 -1.30 -13.65 -16.63
N GLY A 38 -1.12 -12.37 -16.35
CA GLY A 38 -0.83 -11.39 -17.38
C GLY A 38 0.52 -11.61 -18.03
N GLN A 39 1.49 -12.17 -17.30
CA GLN A 39 2.85 -12.37 -17.79
C GLN A 39 3.02 -13.58 -18.68
N SER A 40 2.19 -14.61 -18.53
CA SER A 40 2.36 -15.87 -19.28
C SER A 40 2.30 -15.66 -20.80
N ARG A 41 1.72 -14.58 -21.27
CA ARG A 41 1.60 -14.23 -22.69
C ARG A 41 1.98 -12.79 -22.95
N GLY A 42 3.00 -12.30 -22.26
CA GLY A 42 3.19 -10.88 -22.18
C GLY A 42 2.14 -10.28 -21.24
N ARG A 43 2.33 -9.03 -20.87
CA ARG A 43 1.42 -8.40 -19.91
C ARG A 43 0.05 -8.19 -20.54
N ALA A 44 -0.99 -8.71 -19.90
CA ALA A 44 -2.36 -8.45 -20.32
C ALA A 44 -2.68 -6.95 -20.14
N ARG A 45 -3.52 -6.44 -21.03
CA ARG A 45 -3.94 -5.03 -20.96
C ARG A 45 -4.64 -4.78 -19.64
N GLY A 46 -4.20 -3.77 -18.90
CA GLY A 46 -4.76 -3.41 -17.60
C GLY A 46 -4.16 -4.16 -16.42
N SER A 47 -3.24 -5.12 -16.66
CA SER A 47 -2.56 -5.78 -15.56
C SER A 47 -1.54 -4.86 -14.93
N LEU A 48 -1.29 -5.08 -13.62
CA LEU A 48 -0.31 -4.30 -12.88
C LEU A 48 1.12 -4.76 -13.22
N PRO A 49 2.10 -3.86 -13.18
CA PRO A 49 3.49 -4.25 -13.37
C PRO A 49 3.95 -5.18 -12.27
N LEU A 50 4.92 -6.04 -12.60
CA LEU A 50 5.56 -6.89 -11.62
C LEU A 50 6.24 -6.02 -10.56
N GLY A 51 6.06 -6.37 -9.30
CA GLY A 51 6.64 -5.62 -8.18
C GLY A 51 5.79 -4.45 -7.71
N PHE A 52 4.58 -4.28 -8.26
CA PHE A 52 3.65 -3.26 -7.77
C PHE A 52 3.30 -3.55 -6.30
N PRO A 53 3.11 -2.50 -5.45
CA PRO A 53 2.79 -2.69 -4.04
C PRO A 53 1.57 -3.59 -3.82
N ASP A 54 1.58 -4.37 -2.75
CA ASP A 54 0.57 -5.40 -2.46
C ASP A 54 -0.83 -4.83 -2.26
N ARG A 55 -0.92 -3.66 -1.68
CA ARG A 55 -2.19 -3.05 -1.29
C ARG A 55 -2.23 -1.58 -1.62
N VAL A 56 -3.42 -1.12 -1.97
CA VAL A 56 -3.71 0.31 -2.12
C VAL A 56 -4.83 0.65 -1.15
N PHE A 57 -4.58 1.61 -0.27
CA PHE A 57 -5.60 2.13 0.64
C PHE A 57 -6.02 3.52 0.18
N LEU A 58 -7.32 3.77 0.13
CA LEU A 58 -7.86 5.03 -0.36
C LEU A 58 -8.56 5.79 0.76
N LEU A 59 -8.26 7.09 0.86
CA LEU A 59 -8.90 7.97 1.83
C LEU A 59 -9.68 9.05 1.10
N GLY A 60 -10.99 9.12 1.37
CA GLY A 60 -11.84 10.15 0.79
C GLY A 60 -11.53 11.52 1.33
N LEU A 61 -11.69 12.52 0.48
CA LEU A 61 -11.56 13.93 0.85
C LEU A 61 -12.91 14.60 0.61
N PRO A 62 -13.73 14.81 1.67
CA PRO A 62 -15.05 15.42 1.51
C PRO A 62 -14.95 16.78 0.84
N GLY A 63 -15.76 17.00 -0.18
CA GLY A 63 -15.78 18.25 -0.94
C GLY A 63 -14.81 18.32 -2.10
N PHE A 64 -14.02 17.26 -2.32
CA PHE A 64 -13.06 17.19 -3.44
C PHE A 64 -13.44 16.08 -4.40
N SER A 65 -13.03 16.23 -5.67
CA SER A 65 -13.25 15.21 -6.70
C SER A 65 -12.21 14.10 -6.70
N VAL A 66 -11.17 14.24 -5.89
CA VAL A 66 -10.08 13.28 -5.78
C VAL A 66 -9.89 12.90 -4.33
N GLY A 67 -9.18 11.79 -4.10
CA GLY A 67 -8.85 11.33 -2.76
C GLY A 67 -7.36 11.06 -2.61
N LEU A 68 -6.96 10.59 -1.45
CA LEU A 68 -5.59 10.20 -1.15
C LEU A 68 -5.43 8.69 -1.30
N ALA A 69 -4.24 8.26 -1.73
CA ALA A 69 -3.91 6.86 -1.85
C ALA A 69 -2.62 6.55 -1.10
N ALA A 70 -2.59 5.44 -0.37
CA ALA A 70 -1.38 4.90 0.22
C ALA A 70 -1.04 3.58 -0.47
N LEU A 71 0.14 3.50 -1.07
CA LEU A 71 0.65 2.30 -1.73
C LEU A 71 1.50 1.54 -0.72
N VAL A 72 1.11 0.33 -0.39
CA VAL A 72 1.70 -0.43 0.72
C VAL A 72 2.23 -1.77 0.24
N GLU A 73 3.49 -2.03 0.55
CA GLU A 73 4.13 -3.33 0.40
C GLU A 73 4.25 -3.96 1.77
N LEU A 74 3.62 -5.11 1.97
CA LEU A 74 3.64 -5.81 3.27
C LEU A 74 4.84 -6.75 3.32
N LYS A 75 5.61 -6.66 4.39
CA LYS A 75 6.77 -7.51 4.62
C LYS A 75 6.82 -7.95 6.07
N THR A 76 7.34 -9.14 6.32
CA THR A 76 7.70 -9.56 7.68
C THR A 76 8.89 -8.75 8.17
N ALA A 77 9.22 -8.87 9.45
CA ALA A 77 10.33 -8.14 10.06
C ALA A 77 11.66 -8.39 9.34
N THR A 78 11.85 -9.58 8.77
CA THR A 78 13.09 -9.99 8.10
C THR A 78 12.92 -10.18 6.60
N GLY A 79 11.72 -9.97 6.06
CA GLY A 79 11.46 -10.15 4.63
C GLY A 79 12.21 -9.11 3.80
N GLU A 80 12.81 -9.56 2.69
CA GLU A 80 13.58 -8.69 1.81
C GLU A 80 12.73 -8.22 0.64
N THR A 81 13.03 -7.03 0.16
CA THR A 81 12.41 -6.48 -1.03
C THR A 81 13.06 -7.09 -2.27
N ARG A 82 12.24 -7.64 -3.16
CA ARG A 82 12.72 -8.25 -4.42
C ARG A 82 13.15 -7.18 -5.40
N ASP A 83 14.05 -7.54 -6.33
CA ASP A 83 14.55 -6.62 -7.34
C ASP A 83 13.41 -6.00 -8.16
N SER A 84 12.40 -6.79 -8.53
CA SER A 84 11.24 -6.29 -9.28
C SER A 84 10.46 -5.26 -8.47
N GLN A 85 10.36 -5.43 -7.16
CA GLN A 85 9.69 -4.46 -6.28
C GLN A 85 10.51 -3.18 -6.18
N ILE A 86 11.81 -3.29 -6.02
CA ILE A 86 12.71 -2.13 -5.97
C ILE A 86 12.58 -1.32 -7.25
N ALA A 87 12.62 -1.98 -8.41
CA ALA A 87 12.53 -1.31 -9.71
C ALA A 87 11.16 -0.64 -9.90
N CYS A 88 10.08 -1.35 -9.56
CA CYS A 88 8.73 -0.80 -9.69
C CYS A 88 8.53 0.41 -8.77
N HIS A 89 8.95 0.30 -7.50
CA HIS A 89 8.82 1.39 -6.53
C HIS A 89 9.63 2.61 -6.97
N ALA A 90 10.83 2.38 -7.52
CA ALA A 90 11.66 3.48 -8.04
C ALA A 90 10.97 4.20 -9.20
N THR A 91 10.37 3.46 -10.13
CA THR A 91 9.63 4.05 -11.26
C THR A 91 8.41 4.84 -10.77
N LEU A 92 7.64 4.28 -9.84
CA LEU A 92 6.49 4.98 -9.27
C LEU A 92 6.92 6.31 -8.65
N HIS A 93 8.04 6.32 -7.94
CA HIS A 93 8.53 7.51 -7.28
C HIS A 93 9.09 8.54 -8.26
N THR A 94 9.98 8.11 -9.17
CA THR A 94 10.68 9.04 -10.07
C THR A 94 9.79 9.59 -11.16
N VAL A 95 8.88 8.79 -11.71
CA VAL A 95 8.03 9.19 -12.84
C VAL A 95 6.73 9.81 -12.36
N TYR A 96 6.10 9.23 -11.34
CA TYR A 96 4.75 9.61 -10.90
C TYR A 96 4.71 10.27 -9.53
N GLN A 97 5.83 10.36 -8.83
CA GLN A 97 5.92 10.90 -7.46
C GLN A 97 5.01 10.16 -6.48
N LEU A 98 4.82 8.88 -6.72
CA LEU A 98 4.05 8.01 -5.85
C LEU A 98 5.02 7.17 -5.02
N LYS A 99 5.00 7.40 -3.71
CA LYS A 99 5.89 6.66 -2.81
C LYS A 99 5.23 5.39 -2.35
N ALA A 100 5.85 4.24 -2.65
CA ALA A 100 5.43 2.96 -2.09
C ALA A 100 6.08 2.79 -0.72
N HIS A 101 5.29 2.36 0.26
CA HIS A 101 5.76 2.21 1.64
C HIS A 101 5.86 0.74 2.00
N ILE A 102 7.01 0.36 2.55
CA ILE A 102 7.19 -0.99 3.08
C ILE A 102 6.70 -0.97 4.53
N VAL A 103 5.68 -1.78 4.80
CA VAL A 103 5.04 -1.85 6.11
C VAL A 103 5.37 -3.21 6.72
N ARG A 104 6.10 -3.19 7.83
CA ARG A 104 6.55 -4.38 8.54
C ARG A 104 5.87 -4.55 9.90
N THR A 105 5.30 -3.46 10.42
CA THR A 105 4.70 -3.43 11.75
C THR A 105 3.42 -2.60 11.73
N PRO A 106 2.54 -2.79 12.73
CA PRO A 106 1.39 -1.91 12.88
C PRO A 106 1.78 -0.43 13.03
N GLU A 107 2.92 -0.15 13.66
CA GLU A 107 3.40 1.22 13.84
C GLU A 107 3.70 1.90 12.51
N ASP A 108 4.23 1.16 11.53
CA ASP A 108 4.46 1.68 10.19
C ASP A 108 3.14 2.13 9.55
N ALA A 109 2.08 1.32 9.72
CA ALA A 109 0.75 1.67 9.23
C ALA A 109 0.20 2.91 9.92
N LEU A 110 0.39 3.02 11.23
CA LEU A 110 -0.09 4.18 12.00
C LEU A 110 0.57 5.48 11.53
N HIS A 111 1.85 5.44 11.13
CA HIS A 111 2.51 6.62 10.54
C HIS A 111 1.83 7.08 9.27
N LEU A 112 1.44 6.14 8.39
CA LEU A 112 0.74 6.49 7.15
C LEU A 112 -0.66 7.04 7.43
N ILE A 113 -1.35 6.43 8.37
CA ILE A 113 -2.69 6.88 8.78
C ILE A 113 -2.63 8.29 9.35
N ALA A 114 -1.63 8.58 10.18
CA ALA A 114 -1.43 9.92 10.74
C ALA A 114 -1.13 10.94 9.64
N GLU A 115 -0.31 10.57 8.66
CA GLU A 115 0.00 11.44 7.52
C GLU A 115 -1.25 11.76 6.71
N GLY A 116 -2.08 10.75 6.43
CA GLY A 116 -3.35 10.95 5.72
C GLY A 116 -4.31 11.87 6.49
N ARG A 117 -4.37 11.68 7.82
CA ARG A 117 -5.20 12.54 8.67
C ARG A 117 -4.73 13.99 8.63
N ARG A 118 -3.42 14.19 8.68
CA ARG A 118 -2.81 15.51 8.61
C ARG A 118 -3.14 16.20 7.28
N LEU A 119 -2.98 15.49 6.17
CA LEU A 119 -3.26 16.02 4.84
C LEU A 119 -4.74 16.33 4.67
N LYS A 120 -5.62 15.44 5.13
CA LYS A 120 -7.06 15.65 5.06
C LYS A 120 -7.47 16.92 5.83
N ALA A 121 -6.89 17.15 7.00
CA ALA A 121 -7.16 18.33 7.80
C ALA A 121 -6.68 19.62 7.11
N LEU A 122 -5.49 19.58 6.51
CA LEU A 122 -4.95 20.73 5.77
C LEU A 122 -5.83 21.11 4.59
N LEU A 123 -6.26 20.12 3.81
CA LEU A 123 -7.08 20.34 2.64
C LEU A 123 -8.47 20.84 3.02
N LYS A 124 -9.03 20.33 4.12
CA LYS A 124 -10.33 20.78 4.61
C LYS A 124 -10.31 22.27 5.00
N VAL A 125 -9.22 22.72 5.59
CA VAL A 125 -9.09 24.13 5.99
C VAL A 125 -9.05 25.07 4.78
N GLN A 126 -8.53 24.59 3.65
CA GLN A 126 -8.38 25.38 2.44
C GLN A 126 -9.63 25.40 1.56
N SER A 127 -10.59 24.53 1.83
CA SER A 127 -11.80 24.39 1.01
C SER A 127 -12.92 25.38 1.38
#